data_21053f037893cc3278e423b8fdfeac0f
#
_entry.id   21053f037893cc3278e423b8fdfeac0f
#
_cell.length_a   1.000
_cell.length_b   1.000
_cell.length_c   1.000
_cell.angle_alpha   90.00
_cell.angle_beta   90.00
_cell.angle_gamma   90.00
#
_symmetry.space_group_name_H-M   'P 1'
#
loop_
_entity.id
_entity.type
_entity.pdbx_description
1 polymer ?
#
loop_
_entity_poly.entity_id
_entity_poly.type
_entity_poly.pdbx_seq_one_letter_code
_entity_poly.pdbx_strand_id
1 'polypeptide(L)'
;DGQITTAKIANDAVDNTKLDLTSSYDFSAGLTLGDNLTFDVAGKGVHLGVTSATASNLMDDYEEGTWTPGISYTGGQTATMNQTSGVYTKVGRIVHCTGMLSILNKNSGSGDANLTGLPFTVADSVSHTSLEGNGVIGYYATLSANVFTMTLTPVNSDTICELYTGASGTTSTRATVSQFDNNAQIRFSFNYAV
;
A
#
# COMPACT_ATOMS: atom_id res chain seq x y z
N ASP A 1 45.72 31.77 -0.12
CA ASP A 1 44.58 30.83 -0.12
C ASP A 1 45.08 29.44 -0.46
N GLY A 2 45.33 28.64 0.56
CA GLY A 2 45.83 27.28 0.40
C GLY A 2 44.69 26.35 -0.10
N GLN A 3 44.50 26.20 -1.42
CA GLN A 3 43.65 25.17 -1.96
C GLN A 3 44.08 23.80 -1.41
N ILE A 4 43.13 23.10 -0.82
CA ILE A 4 43.32 21.70 -0.46
C ILE A 4 43.14 20.89 -1.75
N THR A 5 44.22 20.39 -2.31
CA THR A 5 44.23 19.51 -3.50
C THR A 5 44.09 18.05 -3.01
N THR A 6 43.65 17.15 -3.90
CA THR A 6 43.53 15.71 -3.62
C THR A 6 44.80 15.11 -3.02
N ALA A 7 46.01 15.63 -3.41
CA ALA A 7 47.29 15.18 -2.85
C ALA A 7 47.52 15.63 -1.40
N LYS A 8 46.75 16.58 -0.88
CA LYS A 8 46.86 17.05 0.52
C LYS A 8 45.91 16.35 1.50
N ILE A 9 45.02 15.56 1.01
CA ILE A 9 44.13 14.76 1.82
C ILE A 9 44.56 13.31 1.66
N ALA A 10 45.19 12.75 2.69
CA ALA A 10 45.47 11.32 2.74
C ALA A 10 44.14 10.53 2.79
N ASN A 11 44.17 9.26 2.37
CA ASN A 11 43.02 8.36 2.58
C ASN A 11 42.67 8.37 4.06
N ASP A 12 41.38 8.43 4.35
CA ASP A 12 40.81 8.48 5.70
C ASP A 12 41.21 9.73 6.53
N ALA A 13 41.77 10.76 5.88
CA ALA A 13 42.12 12.01 6.55
C ALA A 13 40.92 12.85 6.98
N VAL A 14 39.74 12.64 6.37
CA VAL A 14 38.45 13.25 6.75
C VAL A 14 37.51 12.16 7.23
N ASP A 15 37.33 12.07 8.51
CA ASP A 15 36.39 11.18 9.17
C ASP A 15 35.21 11.97 9.78
N ASN A 16 34.27 11.29 10.39
CA ASN A 16 33.10 11.89 11.04
C ASN A 16 33.41 12.85 12.19
N THR A 17 34.64 12.85 12.71
CA THR A 17 35.09 13.80 13.76
C THR A 17 35.62 15.10 13.19
N LYS A 18 35.89 15.16 11.88
CA LYS A 18 36.47 16.30 11.17
C LYS A 18 35.46 17.04 10.29
N LEU A 19 34.28 16.46 10.07
CA LEU A 19 33.16 17.14 9.44
C LEU A 19 32.37 17.91 10.51
N ASP A 20 32.09 19.19 10.25
CA ASP A 20 31.12 19.95 11.04
C ASP A 20 29.71 19.47 10.72
N LEU A 21 29.20 18.52 11.48
CA LEU A 21 27.86 17.92 11.28
C LEU A 21 26.70 18.87 11.66
N THR A 22 27.01 20.10 12.12
CA THR A 22 25.99 21.12 12.43
C THR A 22 25.69 22.01 11.23
N SER A 23 26.50 21.95 10.18
CA SER A 23 26.38 22.76 8.96
C SER A 23 25.82 21.94 7.80
N SER A 24 25.17 22.60 6.84
CA SER A 24 24.76 21.96 5.58
C SER A 24 25.93 21.90 4.61
N TYR A 25 25.99 20.84 3.83
CA TYR A 25 26.98 20.65 2.78
C TYR A 25 26.33 20.79 1.41
N ASP A 26 26.88 21.61 0.55
CA ASP A 26 26.43 21.81 -0.84
C ASP A 26 27.27 20.96 -1.80
N PHE A 27 26.62 20.04 -2.50
CA PHE A 27 27.21 19.20 -3.54
C PHE A 27 26.72 19.68 -4.91
N SER A 28 27.21 20.82 -5.35
CA SER A 28 26.78 21.46 -6.62
C SER A 28 27.01 20.59 -7.87
N ALA A 29 27.96 19.66 -7.81
CA ALA A 29 28.23 18.70 -8.89
C ALA A 29 27.55 17.34 -8.70
N GLY A 30 26.69 17.21 -7.69
CA GLY A 30 26.01 15.96 -7.32
C GLY A 30 26.76 15.19 -6.24
N LEU A 31 26.05 14.20 -5.66
CA LEU A 31 26.53 13.30 -4.62
C LEU A 31 26.46 11.86 -5.14
N THR A 32 27.59 11.15 -5.16
CA THR A 32 27.64 9.72 -5.47
C THR A 32 28.01 8.96 -4.20
N LEU A 33 27.16 8.02 -3.79
CA LEU A 33 27.41 7.15 -2.65
C LEU A 33 27.75 5.74 -3.15
N GLY A 34 28.74 5.11 -2.54
CA GLY A 34 29.12 3.71 -2.81
C GLY A 34 28.28 2.70 -2.02
N ASP A 35 27.44 3.18 -1.11
CA ASP A 35 26.56 2.38 -0.25
C ASP A 35 25.24 3.13 0.00
N ASN A 36 24.36 2.56 0.83
CA ASN A 36 23.05 3.10 1.14
C ASN A 36 23.11 4.45 1.86
N LEU A 37 22.15 5.32 1.58
CA LEU A 37 21.87 6.52 2.36
C LEU A 37 20.81 6.18 3.41
N THR A 38 21.13 6.31 4.69
CA THR A 38 20.20 6.07 5.80
C THR A 38 19.89 7.37 6.51
N PHE A 39 18.61 7.64 6.73
CA PHE A 39 18.11 8.68 7.62
C PHE A 39 17.69 8.00 8.93
N ASP A 40 18.45 8.17 9.98
CA ASP A 40 18.29 7.47 11.28
C ASP A 40 17.29 8.16 12.22
N VAL A 41 16.65 9.22 11.77
CA VAL A 41 15.65 9.97 12.54
C VAL A 41 14.30 9.95 11.79
N ALA A 42 13.25 9.58 12.50
CA ALA A 42 11.88 9.55 11.95
C ALA A 42 11.46 10.93 11.38
N GLY A 43 10.76 10.93 10.27
CA GLY A 43 10.33 12.15 9.56
C GLY A 43 11.47 12.89 8.85
N LYS A 44 12.60 12.23 8.61
CA LYS A 44 13.68 12.69 7.75
C LYS A 44 13.70 11.88 6.46
N GLY A 45 14.04 12.55 5.36
CA GLY A 45 14.03 11.94 4.04
C GLY A 45 14.58 12.90 2.99
N VAL A 46 14.16 12.75 1.76
CA VAL A 46 14.63 13.52 0.61
C VAL A 46 13.55 14.49 0.15
N HIS A 47 13.87 15.77 0.04
CA HIS A 47 13.01 16.75 -0.64
C HIS A 47 13.23 16.68 -2.14
N LEU A 48 12.20 16.39 -2.90
CA LEU A 48 12.27 16.24 -4.35
C LEU A 48 11.59 17.41 -5.08
N GLY A 49 12.27 17.94 -6.09
CA GLY A 49 11.72 18.95 -7.00
C GLY A 49 11.52 20.34 -6.41
N VAL A 50 12.24 20.68 -5.32
CA VAL A 50 12.11 21.98 -4.64
C VAL A 50 13.48 22.59 -4.32
N THR A 51 13.53 23.91 -4.23
CA THR A 51 14.74 24.67 -3.87
C THR A 51 14.81 24.99 -2.37
N SER A 52 13.75 24.73 -1.62
CA SER A 52 13.68 24.86 -0.17
C SER A 52 12.86 23.74 0.44
N ALA A 53 13.19 23.33 1.66
CA ALA A 53 12.51 22.25 2.36
C ALA A 53 11.04 22.60 2.62
N THR A 54 10.12 21.82 2.05
CA THR A 54 8.66 21.90 2.28
C THR A 54 8.12 20.52 2.63
N ALA A 55 7.24 20.43 3.61
CA ALA A 55 6.72 19.14 4.08
C ALA A 55 6.01 18.33 2.97
N SER A 56 5.34 19.03 2.05
CA SER A 56 4.62 18.38 0.93
C SER A 56 5.52 17.70 -0.11
N ASN A 57 6.82 18.01 -0.11
CA ASN A 57 7.81 17.44 -1.03
C ASN A 57 8.82 16.51 -0.33
N LEU A 58 8.58 16.22 0.94
CA LEU A 58 9.42 15.30 1.70
C LEU A 58 9.01 13.85 1.38
N MET A 59 9.96 13.06 0.89
CA MET A 59 9.84 11.61 0.76
C MET A 59 10.54 10.98 1.97
N ASP A 60 9.78 10.62 2.98
CA ASP A 60 10.25 10.11 4.27
C ASP A 60 9.58 8.79 4.68
N ASP A 61 8.61 8.32 3.89
CA ASP A 61 7.83 7.15 4.21
C ASP A 61 7.74 6.21 2.99
N TYR A 62 8.56 5.17 3.03
CA TYR A 62 8.57 4.08 2.06
C TYR A 62 8.62 2.75 2.80
N GLU A 63 7.72 1.85 2.46
CA GLU A 63 7.66 0.53 3.07
C GLU A 63 7.16 -0.52 2.07
N GLU A 64 7.75 -1.69 2.07
CA GLU A 64 7.29 -2.86 1.35
C GLU A 64 7.04 -4.00 2.34
N GLY A 65 6.04 -4.81 2.05
CA GLY A 65 5.75 -5.95 2.91
C GLY A 65 4.73 -6.91 2.33
N THR A 66 4.37 -7.86 3.17
CA THR A 66 3.35 -8.87 2.86
C THR A 66 2.15 -8.69 3.79
N TRP A 67 0.98 -9.12 3.34
CA TRP A 67 -0.24 -9.13 4.12
C TRP A 67 -1.07 -10.37 3.82
N THR A 68 -2.03 -10.66 4.66
CA THR A 68 -2.85 -11.86 4.56
C THR A 68 -4.31 -11.47 4.28
N PRO A 69 -4.74 -11.47 3.01
CA PRO A 69 -6.13 -11.21 2.67
C PRO A 69 -7.07 -12.33 3.14
N GLY A 70 -8.26 -11.94 3.56
CA GLY A 70 -9.32 -12.86 3.94
C GLY A 70 -10.69 -12.36 3.47
N ILE A 71 -11.74 -13.17 3.67
CA ILE A 71 -13.13 -12.78 3.42
C ILE A 71 -13.92 -12.88 4.73
N SER A 72 -14.59 -11.81 5.09
CA SER A 72 -15.60 -11.78 6.13
C SER A 72 -16.98 -11.44 5.56
N TYR A 73 -18.02 -11.73 6.31
CA TYR A 73 -19.40 -11.44 5.95
C TYR A 73 -20.05 -10.57 7.03
N THR A 74 -20.93 -9.67 6.63
CA THR A 74 -21.59 -8.75 7.56
C THR A 74 -22.49 -9.47 8.59
N GLY A 75 -22.88 -10.71 8.32
CA GLY A 75 -23.56 -11.59 9.29
C GLY A 75 -22.65 -12.24 10.34
N GLY A 76 -21.38 -11.83 10.46
CA GLY A 76 -20.48 -12.18 11.56
C GLY A 76 -19.63 -13.45 11.35
N GLN A 77 -19.66 -14.06 10.17
CA GLN A 77 -18.83 -15.21 9.83
C GLN A 77 -17.67 -14.81 8.91
N THR A 78 -16.63 -15.66 8.86
CA THR A 78 -15.50 -15.54 7.92
C THR A 78 -15.40 -16.80 7.07
N ALA A 79 -14.91 -16.66 5.85
CA ALA A 79 -14.58 -17.81 5.02
C ALA A 79 -13.30 -18.49 5.52
N THR A 80 -13.24 -19.80 5.39
CA THR A 80 -11.99 -20.55 5.57
C THR A 80 -11.20 -20.50 4.28
N MET A 81 -9.94 -20.00 4.34
CA MET A 81 -9.08 -19.89 3.17
C MET A 81 -8.33 -21.20 2.91
N ASN A 82 -8.22 -21.57 1.64
CA ASN A 82 -7.30 -22.61 1.15
C ASN A 82 -5.93 -22.02 0.88
N GLN A 83 -5.90 -20.86 0.22
CA GLN A 83 -4.68 -20.12 -0.12
C GLN A 83 -4.94 -18.62 0.02
N THR A 84 -3.95 -17.90 0.51
CA THR A 84 -3.97 -16.45 0.58
C THR A 84 -2.56 -15.91 0.50
N SER A 85 -2.36 -14.84 -0.26
CA SER A 85 -1.08 -14.15 -0.39
C SER A 85 -1.35 -12.71 -0.82
N GLY A 86 -0.65 -11.77 -0.22
CA GLY A 86 -0.69 -10.37 -0.59
C GLY A 86 0.67 -9.72 -0.38
N VAL A 87 0.99 -8.76 -1.23
CA VAL A 87 2.14 -7.86 -1.09
C VAL A 87 1.66 -6.43 -1.18
N TYR A 88 2.38 -5.52 -0.55
CA TYR A 88 2.11 -4.10 -0.64
C TYR A 88 3.39 -3.28 -0.80
N THR A 89 3.21 -2.09 -1.36
CA THR A 89 4.19 -1.00 -1.35
C THR A 89 3.49 0.26 -0.87
N LYS A 90 4.05 0.91 0.13
CA LYS A 90 3.60 2.20 0.65
C LYS A 90 4.59 3.29 0.26
N VAL A 91 4.11 4.39 -0.29
CA VAL A 91 4.91 5.59 -0.57
C VAL A 91 4.14 6.80 -0.04
N GLY A 92 4.68 7.41 1.00
CA GLY A 92 3.96 8.45 1.75
C GLY A 92 2.61 7.92 2.21
N ARG A 93 1.53 8.61 1.82
CA ARG A 93 0.17 8.25 2.23
C ARG A 93 -0.55 7.26 1.29
N ILE A 94 0.10 6.76 0.24
CA ILE A 94 -0.52 5.84 -0.72
C ILE A 94 0.03 4.44 -0.52
N VAL A 95 -0.87 3.49 -0.35
CA VAL A 95 -0.59 2.06 -0.29
C VAL A 95 -1.11 1.40 -1.57
N HIS A 96 -0.22 0.73 -2.28
CA HIS A 96 -0.57 -0.16 -3.38
C HIS A 96 -0.56 -1.60 -2.88
N CYS A 97 -1.68 -2.30 -3.02
CA CYS A 97 -1.84 -3.70 -2.65
C CYS A 97 -2.12 -4.57 -3.87
N THR A 98 -1.48 -5.71 -3.93
CA THR A 98 -1.87 -6.81 -4.81
C THR A 98 -2.05 -8.08 -3.99
N GLY A 99 -2.91 -8.98 -4.45
CA GLY A 99 -3.11 -10.23 -3.74
C GLY A 99 -3.98 -11.24 -4.47
N MET A 100 -4.00 -12.42 -3.88
CA MET A 100 -4.87 -13.51 -4.27
C MET A 100 -5.41 -14.22 -3.04
N LEU A 101 -6.60 -14.74 -3.16
CA LEU A 101 -7.15 -15.68 -2.20
C LEU A 101 -7.96 -16.77 -2.90
N SER A 102 -8.03 -17.93 -2.25
CA SER A 102 -8.87 -19.05 -2.63
C SER A 102 -9.62 -19.52 -1.39
N ILE A 103 -10.94 -19.61 -1.51
CA ILE A 103 -11.83 -20.04 -0.45
C ILE A 103 -11.86 -21.59 -0.41
N LEU A 104 -11.55 -22.18 0.74
CA LEU A 104 -11.78 -23.61 0.97
C LEU A 104 -13.26 -23.87 1.28
N ASN A 105 -13.79 -23.06 2.20
CA ASN A 105 -15.19 -23.16 2.63
C ASN A 105 -15.72 -21.77 2.95
N LYS A 106 -16.83 -21.40 2.31
CA LYS A 106 -17.53 -20.13 2.61
C LYS A 106 -18.26 -20.14 3.95
N ASN A 107 -18.30 -21.28 4.62
CA ASN A 107 -19.02 -21.51 5.87
C ASN A 107 -20.53 -21.18 5.75
N SER A 108 -21.21 -21.05 6.86
CA SER A 108 -22.63 -20.64 6.91
C SER A 108 -22.81 -19.13 7.01
N GLY A 109 -21.90 -18.37 6.37
CA GLY A 109 -21.94 -16.91 6.37
C GLY A 109 -23.22 -16.37 5.73
N SER A 110 -23.58 -15.15 6.10
CA SER A 110 -24.70 -14.41 5.53
C SER A 110 -24.36 -12.94 5.34
N GLY A 111 -25.12 -12.28 4.47
CA GLY A 111 -24.93 -10.85 4.20
C GLY A 111 -23.84 -10.57 3.18
N ASP A 112 -23.31 -9.35 3.23
CA ASP A 112 -22.33 -8.83 2.28
C ASP A 112 -20.92 -9.32 2.59
N ALA A 113 -20.13 -9.50 1.56
CA ALA A 113 -18.75 -9.94 1.64
C ALA A 113 -17.78 -8.73 1.67
N ASN A 114 -16.79 -8.81 2.54
CA ASN A 114 -15.69 -7.86 2.64
C ASN A 114 -14.35 -8.59 2.46
N LEU A 115 -13.44 -7.97 1.74
CA LEU A 115 -12.01 -8.32 1.77
C LEU A 115 -11.42 -7.74 3.06
N THR A 116 -10.69 -8.54 3.82
CA THR A 116 -10.13 -8.16 5.13
C THR A 116 -8.62 -8.26 5.18
N GLY A 117 -8.04 -7.70 6.24
CA GLY A 117 -6.62 -7.84 6.56
C GLY A 117 -5.73 -6.82 5.86
N LEU A 118 -6.25 -5.65 5.49
CA LEU A 118 -5.43 -4.58 4.93
C LEU A 118 -4.22 -4.28 5.82
N PRO A 119 -3.04 -4.01 5.25
CA PRO A 119 -1.83 -3.76 6.04
C PRO A 119 -1.89 -2.50 6.89
N PHE A 120 -2.68 -1.51 6.47
CA PHE A 120 -2.87 -0.24 7.18
C PHE A 120 -4.34 0.14 7.20
N THR A 121 -4.73 0.91 8.21
CA THR A 121 -6.07 1.51 8.30
C THR A 121 -6.24 2.53 7.17
N VAL A 122 -7.36 2.46 6.48
CA VAL A 122 -7.74 3.42 5.43
C VAL A 122 -7.94 4.80 6.05
N ALA A 123 -7.42 5.85 5.41
CA ALA A 123 -7.61 7.23 5.86
C ALA A 123 -9.10 7.56 6.00
N ASP A 124 -9.42 8.39 7.01
CA ASP A 124 -10.74 9.01 7.14
C ASP A 124 -10.75 10.35 6.42
N SER A 125 -11.24 10.38 5.20
CA SER A 125 -11.46 11.64 4.48
C SER A 125 -12.84 12.17 4.82
N VAL A 126 -12.89 13.14 5.71
CA VAL A 126 -14.13 13.82 6.16
C VAL A 126 -14.97 14.45 5.05
N SER A 127 -14.47 14.48 3.82
CA SER A 127 -15.14 15.20 2.72
C SER A 127 -15.81 14.28 1.68
N HIS A 128 -15.32 13.06 1.46
CA HIS A 128 -15.85 12.17 0.43
C HIS A 128 -15.53 10.70 0.75
N THR A 129 -16.52 9.93 1.05
CA THR A 129 -16.46 8.49 1.39
C THR A 129 -16.00 7.57 0.24
N SER A 130 -15.54 8.12 -0.87
CA SER A 130 -15.16 7.36 -2.07
C SER A 130 -13.84 7.79 -2.71
N LEU A 131 -13.06 8.66 -2.05
CA LEU A 131 -11.75 9.11 -2.58
C LEU A 131 -10.56 8.34 -2.00
N GLU A 132 -10.78 7.49 -1.02
CA GLU A 132 -9.70 6.78 -0.31
C GLU A 132 -9.05 5.69 -1.16
N GLY A 133 -9.72 5.22 -2.22
CA GLY A 133 -9.18 4.27 -3.16
C GLY A 133 -10.24 3.41 -3.82
N ASN A 134 -9.82 2.73 -4.87
CA ASN A 134 -10.61 1.75 -5.59
C ASN A 134 -9.70 0.66 -6.11
N GLY A 135 -10.29 -0.48 -6.43
CA GLY A 135 -9.54 -1.57 -7.01
C GLY A 135 -10.36 -2.46 -7.91
N VAL A 136 -9.63 -3.28 -8.63
CA VAL A 136 -10.19 -4.24 -9.57
C VAL A 136 -9.85 -5.65 -9.15
N ILE A 137 -10.78 -6.57 -9.44
CA ILE A 137 -10.54 -8.00 -9.41
C ILE A 137 -10.29 -8.43 -10.85
N GLY A 138 -9.02 -8.61 -11.16
CA GLY A 138 -8.57 -8.93 -12.52
C GLY A 138 -8.77 -10.40 -12.91
N TYR A 139 -9.00 -11.26 -11.92
CA TYR A 139 -9.29 -12.67 -12.15
C TYR A 139 -10.22 -13.20 -11.06
N TYR A 140 -11.20 -13.98 -11.46
CA TYR A 140 -12.03 -14.75 -10.53
C TYR A 140 -12.40 -16.10 -11.15
N ALA A 141 -12.63 -17.08 -10.30
CA ALA A 141 -13.09 -18.42 -10.68
C ALA A 141 -14.03 -18.97 -9.62
N THR A 142 -14.93 -19.84 -10.04
CA THR A 142 -15.89 -20.52 -9.17
C THR A 142 -16.73 -19.53 -8.36
N LEU A 143 -17.18 -18.47 -9.03
CA LEU A 143 -18.24 -17.60 -8.53
C LEU A 143 -19.58 -18.09 -9.07
N SER A 144 -20.66 -17.80 -8.36
CA SER A 144 -22.00 -18.13 -8.83
C SER A 144 -22.33 -17.41 -10.13
N ALA A 145 -23.27 -17.93 -10.91
CA ALA A 145 -23.73 -17.34 -12.15
C ALA A 145 -24.15 -15.86 -11.97
N ASN A 146 -23.91 -15.03 -13.01
CA ASN A 146 -24.27 -13.62 -13.10
C ASN A 146 -23.31 -12.59 -12.47
N VAL A 147 -22.07 -12.96 -12.13
CA VAL A 147 -21.02 -11.98 -11.83
C VAL A 147 -20.30 -11.61 -13.12
N PHE A 148 -20.49 -10.38 -13.61
CA PHE A 148 -19.82 -9.87 -14.80
C PHE A 148 -18.55 -9.09 -14.45
N THR A 149 -18.61 -8.33 -13.38
CA THR A 149 -17.49 -7.55 -12.87
C THR A 149 -17.46 -7.67 -11.37
N MET A 150 -16.27 -7.57 -10.81
CA MET A 150 -16.09 -7.44 -9.37
C MET A 150 -15.08 -6.33 -9.11
N THR A 151 -15.42 -5.42 -8.22
CA THR A 151 -14.58 -4.32 -7.78
C THR A 151 -14.49 -4.30 -6.26
N LEU A 152 -13.55 -3.54 -5.74
CA LEU A 152 -13.41 -3.36 -4.31
C LEU A 152 -13.22 -1.88 -3.97
N THR A 153 -13.73 -1.48 -2.82
CA THR A 153 -13.67 -0.12 -2.30
C THR A 153 -13.21 -0.19 -0.84
N PRO A 154 -12.05 0.38 -0.50
CA PRO A 154 -11.59 0.50 0.87
C PRO A 154 -12.59 1.25 1.74
N VAL A 155 -12.71 0.88 3.01
CA VAL A 155 -13.65 1.48 3.97
C VAL A 155 -12.90 2.39 4.91
N ASN A 156 -13.30 3.65 4.98
CA ASN A 156 -12.70 4.67 5.85
C ASN A 156 -12.58 4.19 7.29
N SER A 157 -11.46 4.53 7.92
CA SER A 157 -11.13 4.20 9.31
C SER A 157 -11.16 2.70 9.62
N ASP A 158 -11.07 1.84 8.61
CA ASP A 158 -11.12 0.38 8.76
C ASP A 158 -9.95 -0.30 8.01
N THR A 159 -9.80 -1.58 8.19
CA THR A 159 -8.82 -2.45 7.50
C THR A 159 -9.49 -3.45 6.56
N ILE A 160 -10.62 -3.04 5.99
CA ILE A 160 -11.39 -3.85 5.05
C ILE A 160 -11.68 -3.10 3.75
N CYS A 161 -11.98 -3.87 2.70
CA CYS A 161 -12.62 -3.35 1.49
C CYS A 161 -14.01 -3.98 1.31
N GLU A 162 -14.96 -3.18 0.94
CA GLU A 162 -16.24 -3.65 0.42
C GLU A 162 -16.08 -4.25 -0.97
N LEU A 163 -16.69 -5.39 -1.19
CA LEU A 163 -16.72 -6.02 -2.52
C LEU A 163 -18.03 -5.69 -3.22
N TYR A 164 -17.92 -5.32 -4.49
CA TYR A 164 -19.07 -5.01 -5.34
C TYR A 164 -19.07 -5.89 -6.58
N THR A 165 -20.28 -6.29 -7.00
CA THR A 165 -20.49 -7.02 -8.25
C THR A 165 -21.42 -6.23 -9.16
N GLY A 166 -21.15 -6.27 -10.45
CA GLY A 166 -22.01 -5.71 -11.48
C GLY A 166 -22.49 -6.79 -12.43
N ALA A 167 -23.77 -6.73 -12.83
CA ALA A 167 -24.32 -7.47 -13.94
C ALA A 167 -24.44 -6.52 -15.18
N SER A 168 -24.59 -7.10 -16.37
CA SER A 168 -24.71 -6.32 -17.60
C SER A 168 -25.88 -5.32 -17.53
N GLY A 169 -25.58 -4.04 -17.70
CA GLY A 169 -26.59 -2.97 -17.78
C GLY A 169 -27.25 -2.57 -16.45
N THR A 170 -26.68 -2.96 -15.32
CA THR A 170 -27.21 -2.63 -13.98
C THR A 170 -26.20 -1.89 -13.12
N THR A 171 -26.69 -1.23 -12.07
CA THR A 171 -25.84 -0.64 -11.03
C THR A 171 -25.13 -1.73 -10.25
N SER A 172 -23.86 -1.50 -9.91
CA SER A 172 -23.10 -2.40 -9.01
C SER A 172 -23.77 -2.46 -7.64
N THR A 173 -23.83 -3.66 -7.08
CA THR A 173 -24.35 -3.93 -5.73
C THR A 173 -23.28 -4.61 -4.88
N ARG A 174 -23.46 -4.57 -3.56
CA ARG A 174 -22.57 -5.29 -2.64
C ARG A 174 -22.54 -6.77 -3.01
N ALA A 175 -21.33 -7.32 -3.09
CA ALA A 175 -21.15 -8.75 -3.23
C ALA A 175 -21.62 -9.47 -1.96
N THR A 176 -22.40 -10.52 -2.10
CA THR A 176 -22.91 -11.30 -0.98
C THR A 176 -22.26 -12.68 -0.91
N VAL A 177 -22.38 -13.34 0.22
CA VAL A 177 -21.89 -14.72 0.40
C VAL A 177 -22.42 -15.70 -0.66
N SER A 178 -23.60 -15.44 -1.21
CA SER A 178 -24.23 -16.30 -2.23
C SER A 178 -23.49 -16.30 -3.57
N GLN A 179 -22.65 -15.29 -3.81
CA GLN A 179 -21.86 -15.16 -5.05
C GLN A 179 -20.52 -15.90 -4.97
N PHE A 180 -20.10 -16.31 -3.78
CA PHE A 180 -18.91 -17.12 -3.59
C PHE A 180 -19.30 -18.58 -3.37
N ASP A 181 -18.69 -19.46 -4.15
CA ASP A 181 -18.78 -20.90 -3.90
C ASP A 181 -17.52 -21.40 -3.19
N ASN A 182 -17.57 -22.61 -2.64
CA ASN A 182 -16.37 -23.28 -2.18
C ASN A 182 -15.41 -23.42 -3.37
N ASN A 183 -14.11 -23.21 -3.12
CA ASN A 183 -13.04 -23.12 -4.12
C ASN A 183 -13.08 -21.83 -4.98
N ALA A 184 -13.91 -20.83 -4.64
CA ALA A 184 -13.85 -19.53 -5.29
C ALA A 184 -12.45 -18.91 -5.16
N GLN A 185 -11.97 -18.33 -6.25
CA GLN A 185 -10.67 -17.64 -6.30
C GLN A 185 -10.85 -16.22 -6.80
N ILE A 186 -10.13 -15.29 -6.23
CA ILE A 186 -10.00 -13.92 -6.74
C ILE A 186 -8.54 -13.47 -6.71
N ARG A 187 -8.16 -12.67 -7.71
CA ARG A 187 -6.88 -11.94 -7.75
C ARG A 187 -7.19 -10.47 -7.97
N PHE A 188 -6.57 -9.62 -7.20
CA PHE A 188 -6.94 -8.22 -7.12
C PHE A 188 -5.73 -7.31 -7.01
N SER A 189 -5.95 -6.05 -7.38
CA SER A 189 -5.01 -4.95 -7.21
C SER A 189 -5.79 -3.68 -6.90
N PHE A 190 -5.31 -2.89 -5.95
CA PHE A 190 -5.93 -1.64 -5.55
C PHE A 190 -4.95 -0.71 -4.87
N ASN A 191 -5.35 0.56 -4.80
CA ASN A 191 -4.65 1.58 -4.04
C ASN A 191 -5.59 2.20 -3.03
N TYR A 192 -5.05 2.66 -1.91
CA TYR A 192 -5.80 3.44 -0.93
C TYR A 192 -4.88 4.40 -0.18
N ALA A 193 -5.48 5.43 0.43
CA ALA A 193 -4.78 6.38 1.27
C ALA A 193 -4.77 5.94 2.74
N VAL A 194 -3.70 6.29 3.47
CA VAL A 194 -3.51 6.08 4.91
C VAL A 194 -3.16 7.39 5.61
#